data_2e8ae13157817162dd1c2e84988d08b4
#
_entry.id   2e8ae13157817162dd1c2e84988d08b4
#
_cell.length_a   1.000
_cell.length_b   1.000
_cell.length_c   1.000
_cell.angle_alpha   90.00
_cell.angle_beta   90.00
_cell.angle_gamma   90.00
#
_symmetry.space_group_name_H-M   'P 1'
#
loop_
_entity.id
_entity.type
_entity.pdbx_description
1 polymer ?
#
loop_
_entity_poly.entity_id
_entity_poly.type
_entity_poly.pdbx_seq_one_letter_code
_entity_poly.pdbx_strand_id
1 'polypeptide(L)'
;MARLESIAMLAELDGAVLVDKPANMASHDVVKAVKQHFNLVKVGHGGTLEPNATGLFVLLVGDGTRLASDLMGRDRAFTATIRLGRVTDTQDREGRTLSESPVAVTREALDAALPEFRGDIFQTPPAFSTIKMTGHPGYDIVETPADERAARLVHVYRLAVTDFAPPLVTFDLLCTKGVCVRALAHDIGAALGCGACLESLRRVKCGPFDVADAISFMDLLKLDAVGFRERVVRPGGVYAQ
;
A
#
# COMPACT_ATOMS: atom_id res chain seq x y z
N MET A 1 37.21 5.10 -15.03
CA MET A 1 37.39 5.34 -13.59
C MET A 1 36.08 5.73 -12.95
N ALA A 2 35.38 6.80 -13.31
CA ALA A 2 34.11 7.26 -12.68
C ALA A 2 33.00 6.17 -12.55
N ARG A 3 32.85 5.28 -13.54
CA ARG A 3 31.84 4.20 -13.49
C ARG A 3 32.17 3.09 -12.47
N LEU A 4 33.46 2.78 -12.27
CA LEU A 4 33.91 1.79 -11.29
C LEU A 4 33.82 2.36 -9.88
N GLU A 5 34.11 3.63 -9.67
CA GLU A 5 33.96 4.33 -8.42
C GLU A 5 32.49 4.44 -7.99
N SER A 6 31.59 4.71 -8.95
CA SER A 6 30.13 4.72 -8.74
C SER A 6 29.61 3.36 -8.31
N ILE A 7 30.08 2.27 -8.93
CA ILE A 7 29.68 0.89 -8.60
C ILE A 7 30.18 0.53 -7.19
N ALA A 8 31.42 0.84 -6.86
CA ALA A 8 31.98 0.59 -5.52
C ALA A 8 31.23 1.38 -4.43
N MET A 9 30.87 2.65 -4.71
CA MET A 9 30.14 3.51 -3.79
C MET A 9 28.72 3.00 -3.48
N LEU A 10 28.04 2.37 -4.45
CA LEU A 10 26.70 1.83 -4.27
C LEU A 10 26.71 0.41 -3.68
N ALA A 11 27.83 -0.31 -3.74
CA ALA A 11 27.94 -1.68 -3.22
C ALA A 11 27.87 -1.75 -1.67
N GLU A 12 28.23 -0.67 -0.99
CA GLU A 12 28.23 -0.56 0.48
C GLU A 12 27.03 0.22 1.04
N LEU A 13 25.99 0.46 0.23
CA LEU A 13 24.83 1.18 0.69
C LEU A 13 23.87 0.29 1.46
N ASP A 14 23.62 0.67 2.71
CA ASP A 14 22.71 0.01 3.64
C ASP A 14 21.66 0.99 4.16
N GLY A 15 20.38 0.69 3.93
CA GLY A 15 19.30 1.53 4.45
C GLY A 15 17.99 1.42 3.69
N ALA A 16 17.21 2.49 3.79
CA ALA A 16 15.92 2.63 3.13
C ALA A 16 15.92 3.82 2.18
N VAL A 17 15.24 3.69 1.05
CA VAL A 17 14.91 4.79 0.14
C VAL A 17 13.40 4.92 0.09
N LEU A 18 12.89 6.12 0.39
CA LEU A 18 11.46 6.41 0.39
C LEU A 18 11.05 6.83 -1.02
N VAL A 19 10.20 6.01 -1.65
CA VAL A 19 9.76 6.20 -3.04
C VAL A 19 8.26 6.49 -3.05
N ASP A 20 7.85 7.55 -3.74
CA ASP A 20 6.44 7.74 -4.09
C ASP A 20 6.13 6.89 -5.33
N LYS A 21 5.51 5.74 -5.10
CA LYS A 21 5.18 4.78 -6.15
C LYS A 21 4.01 5.30 -6.99
N PRO A 22 4.13 5.33 -8.32
CA PRO A 22 3.00 5.64 -9.19
C PRO A 22 1.98 4.49 -9.24
N ALA A 23 0.78 4.79 -9.74
CA ALA A 23 -0.20 3.78 -10.12
C ALA A 23 0.29 2.91 -11.30
N ASN A 24 -0.37 1.78 -11.53
CA ASN A 24 -0.14 0.85 -12.63
C ASN A 24 1.29 0.26 -12.66
N MET A 25 1.92 0.12 -11.50
CA MET A 25 3.24 -0.48 -11.34
C MET A 25 3.23 -1.41 -10.12
N ALA A 26 3.59 -2.67 -10.32
CA ALA A 26 3.70 -3.61 -9.22
C ALA A 26 4.93 -3.30 -8.33
N SER A 27 4.84 -3.65 -7.05
CA SER A 27 5.93 -3.43 -6.09
C SER A 27 7.25 -4.07 -6.51
N HIS A 28 7.20 -5.28 -7.11
CA HIS A 28 8.39 -5.95 -7.58
C HIS A 28 9.02 -5.26 -8.81
N ASP A 29 8.23 -4.59 -9.65
CA ASP A 29 8.75 -3.85 -10.80
C ASP A 29 9.53 -2.62 -10.35
N VAL A 30 9.07 -1.92 -9.30
CA VAL A 30 9.83 -0.83 -8.67
C VAL A 30 11.18 -1.34 -8.18
N VAL A 31 11.18 -2.46 -7.42
CA VAL A 31 12.41 -3.08 -6.92
C VAL A 31 13.35 -3.45 -8.08
N LYS A 32 12.82 -4.11 -9.11
CA LYS A 32 13.59 -4.55 -10.29
C LYS A 32 14.18 -3.38 -11.05
N ALA A 33 13.37 -2.35 -11.31
CA ALA A 33 13.83 -1.16 -12.05
C ALA A 33 14.96 -0.44 -11.31
N VAL A 34 14.81 -0.17 -10.01
CA VAL A 34 15.83 0.50 -9.19
C VAL A 34 17.08 -0.36 -9.08
N LYS A 35 16.94 -1.67 -8.84
CA LYS A 35 18.05 -2.61 -8.78
C LYS A 35 18.89 -2.61 -10.07
N GLN A 36 18.22 -2.64 -11.22
CA GLN A 36 18.88 -2.65 -12.53
C GLN A 36 19.51 -1.29 -12.87
N HIS A 37 18.77 -0.20 -12.63
CA HIS A 37 19.21 1.15 -12.98
C HIS A 37 20.50 1.54 -12.24
N PHE A 38 20.55 1.27 -10.93
CA PHE A 38 21.70 1.59 -10.08
C PHE A 38 22.68 0.43 -9.90
N ASN A 39 22.48 -0.70 -10.58
CA ASN A 39 23.32 -1.90 -10.48
C ASN A 39 23.53 -2.38 -9.02
N LEU A 40 22.46 -2.37 -8.23
CA LEU A 40 22.50 -2.77 -6.82
C LEU A 40 22.52 -4.28 -6.66
N VAL A 41 23.28 -4.78 -5.69
CA VAL A 41 23.41 -6.23 -5.43
C VAL A 41 22.16 -6.76 -4.72
N LYS A 42 21.72 -6.06 -3.64
CA LYS A 42 20.66 -6.51 -2.75
C LYS A 42 19.63 -5.41 -2.57
N VAL A 43 18.38 -5.69 -3.00
CA VAL A 43 17.25 -4.75 -2.91
C VAL A 43 16.01 -5.53 -2.47
N GLY A 44 15.24 -4.95 -1.57
CA GLY A 44 13.97 -5.46 -1.09
C GLY A 44 12.99 -4.31 -0.81
N HIS A 45 11.91 -4.59 -0.07
CA HIS A 45 10.93 -3.57 0.33
C HIS A 45 10.33 -3.86 1.70
N GLY A 46 9.85 -2.82 2.38
CA GLY A 46 9.21 -2.86 3.70
C GLY A 46 7.70 -3.08 3.68
N GLY A 47 7.13 -3.59 2.59
CA GLY A 47 5.71 -3.92 2.47
C GLY A 47 5.14 -3.64 1.09
N THR A 48 4.39 -4.60 0.58
CA THR A 48 3.76 -4.54 -0.74
C THR A 48 2.74 -3.41 -0.83
N LEU A 49 2.66 -2.79 -2.01
CA LEU A 49 1.52 -2.01 -2.50
C LEU A 49 0.97 -2.70 -3.74
N GLU A 50 -0.33 -2.76 -3.86
CA GLU A 50 -0.99 -3.25 -5.07
C GLU A 50 -0.63 -2.37 -6.28
N PRO A 51 -0.71 -2.89 -7.51
CA PRO A 51 -0.30 -2.14 -8.71
C PRO A 51 -0.94 -0.76 -8.80
N ASN A 52 -2.25 -0.67 -8.54
CA ASN A 52 -3.02 0.58 -8.65
C ASN A 52 -2.92 1.49 -7.41
N ALA A 53 -2.42 0.96 -6.29
CA ALA A 53 -2.14 1.79 -5.12
C ALA A 53 -0.90 2.66 -5.36
N THR A 54 -0.94 3.87 -4.83
CA THR A 54 0.14 4.86 -4.94
C THR A 54 0.75 5.19 -3.58
N GLY A 55 1.75 6.05 -3.58
CA GLY A 55 2.30 6.63 -2.36
C GLY A 55 3.51 5.90 -1.81
N LEU A 56 3.71 6.03 -0.52
CA LEU A 56 4.95 5.62 0.14
C LEU A 56 5.28 4.15 -0.06
N PHE A 57 6.36 3.90 -0.76
CA PHE A 57 6.98 2.59 -0.93
C PHE A 57 8.38 2.62 -0.34
N VAL A 58 8.60 1.84 0.72
CA VAL A 58 9.90 1.79 1.40
C VAL A 58 10.76 0.74 0.71
N LEU A 59 11.66 1.20 -0.14
CA LEU A 59 12.68 0.38 -0.79
C LEU A 59 13.83 0.16 0.19
N LEU A 60 14.36 -1.05 0.25
CA LEU A 60 15.45 -1.43 1.14
C LEU A 60 16.67 -1.84 0.33
N VAL A 61 17.83 -1.31 0.68
CA VAL A 61 19.09 -1.59 -0.01
C VAL A 61 20.12 -2.21 0.93
N GLY A 62 20.94 -3.10 0.40
CA GLY A 62 22.00 -3.76 1.13
C GLY A 62 21.49 -4.49 2.39
N ASP A 63 22.15 -4.33 3.51
CA ASP A 63 21.74 -4.91 4.80
C ASP A 63 20.48 -4.26 5.38
N GLY A 64 20.06 -3.08 4.87
CA GLY A 64 18.75 -2.53 5.16
C GLY A 64 17.58 -3.49 4.85
N THR A 65 17.77 -4.47 3.96
CA THR A 65 16.78 -5.52 3.69
C THR A 65 16.41 -6.39 4.90
N ARG A 66 17.25 -6.43 5.95
CA ARG A 66 16.96 -7.11 7.22
C ARG A 66 15.80 -6.45 7.98
N LEU A 67 15.52 -5.17 7.71
CA LEU A 67 14.42 -4.43 8.33
C LEU A 67 13.05 -4.74 7.72
N ALA A 68 12.98 -5.52 6.63
CA ALA A 68 11.74 -5.80 5.92
C ALA A 68 10.65 -6.38 6.84
N SER A 69 11.01 -7.35 7.68
CA SER A 69 10.09 -8.00 8.61
C SER A 69 9.50 -7.04 9.65
N ASP A 70 10.35 -6.18 10.23
CA ASP A 70 9.91 -5.17 11.20
C ASP A 70 8.97 -4.14 10.53
N LEU A 71 9.36 -3.58 9.39
CA LEU A 71 8.53 -2.63 8.65
C LEU A 71 7.19 -3.22 8.19
N MET A 72 7.18 -4.50 7.78
CA MET A 72 5.94 -5.19 7.48
C MET A 72 5.03 -5.35 8.68
N GLY A 73 5.60 -5.33 9.89
CA GLY A 73 4.88 -5.36 11.16
C GLY A 73 4.27 -4.04 11.60
N ARG A 74 4.68 -2.90 11.03
CA ARG A 74 4.30 -1.55 11.48
C ARG A 74 2.91 -1.14 11.01
N ASP A 75 2.37 -0.15 11.72
CA ASP A 75 1.10 0.52 11.36
C ASP A 75 1.25 1.33 10.07
N ARG A 76 0.13 1.56 9.40
CA ARG A 76 0.06 2.27 8.13
C ARG A 76 -1.03 3.31 8.14
N ALA A 77 -0.76 4.41 7.45
CA ALA A 77 -1.80 5.38 7.13
C ALA A 77 -2.03 5.45 5.62
N PHE A 78 -3.30 5.62 5.26
CA PHE A 78 -3.75 5.72 3.88
C PHE A 78 -4.73 6.88 3.72
N THR A 79 -4.73 7.46 2.53
CA THR A 79 -5.89 8.14 1.97
C THR A 79 -6.55 7.18 0.99
N ALA A 80 -7.82 6.87 1.21
CA ALA A 80 -8.59 5.91 0.42
C ALA A 80 -9.87 6.54 -0.08
N THR A 81 -10.16 6.42 -1.38
CA THR A 81 -11.45 6.80 -1.95
C THR A 81 -12.23 5.54 -2.28
N ILE A 82 -13.48 5.47 -1.85
CA ILE A 82 -14.42 4.42 -2.21
C ILE A 82 -15.45 4.96 -3.19
N ARG A 83 -15.95 4.08 -4.04
CA ARG A 83 -17.08 4.33 -4.92
C ARG A 83 -18.30 3.59 -4.39
N LEU A 84 -19.28 4.33 -3.92
CA LEU A 84 -20.60 3.83 -3.54
C LEU A 84 -21.40 3.40 -4.76
N GLY A 85 -22.32 2.45 -4.57
CA GLY A 85 -23.26 2.01 -5.58
C GLY A 85 -22.70 0.99 -6.58
N ARG A 86 -21.45 0.53 -6.42
CA ARG A 86 -20.84 -0.46 -7.31
C ARG A 86 -20.14 -1.55 -6.51
N VAL A 87 -20.47 -2.81 -6.79
CA VAL A 87 -19.79 -3.98 -6.24
C VAL A 87 -19.02 -4.70 -7.33
N THR A 88 -17.77 -5.06 -7.07
CA THR A 88 -16.90 -5.80 -7.99
C THR A 88 -16.35 -7.07 -7.35
N ASP A 89 -15.95 -8.04 -8.18
CA ASP A 89 -15.40 -9.33 -7.74
C ASP A 89 -14.03 -9.18 -7.01
N THR A 90 -13.23 -8.17 -7.37
CA THR A 90 -11.96 -7.85 -6.70
C THR A 90 -12.11 -6.86 -5.54
N GLN A 91 -13.32 -6.31 -5.33
CA GLN A 91 -13.64 -5.26 -4.36
C GLN A 91 -12.89 -3.94 -4.61
N ASP A 92 -12.37 -3.73 -5.83
CA ASP A 92 -11.78 -2.49 -6.31
C ASP A 92 -12.31 -2.13 -7.71
N ARG A 93 -11.89 -0.97 -8.23
CA ARG A 93 -12.38 -0.43 -9.51
C ARG A 93 -12.02 -1.27 -10.74
N GLU A 94 -10.97 -2.10 -10.65
CA GLU A 94 -10.47 -2.90 -11.76
C GLU A 94 -11.28 -4.19 -11.97
N GLY A 95 -12.00 -4.62 -10.92
CA GLY A 95 -12.81 -5.82 -10.95
C GLY A 95 -14.01 -5.72 -11.90
N ARG A 96 -14.48 -6.90 -12.31
CA ARG A 96 -15.74 -7.02 -13.05
C ARG A 96 -16.90 -6.61 -12.13
N THR A 97 -17.76 -5.73 -12.61
CA THR A 97 -18.96 -5.32 -11.89
C THR A 97 -19.91 -6.51 -11.68
N LEU A 98 -20.25 -6.76 -10.42
CA LEU A 98 -21.22 -7.78 -10.01
C LEU A 98 -22.62 -7.17 -9.84
N SER A 99 -22.71 -5.95 -9.28
CA SER A 99 -23.95 -5.19 -9.15
C SER A 99 -23.72 -3.69 -9.15
N GLU A 100 -24.73 -2.95 -9.54
CA GLU A 100 -24.82 -1.49 -9.41
C GLU A 100 -26.15 -1.12 -8.76
N SER A 101 -26.13 -0.10 -7.89
CA SER A 101 -27.30 0.38 -7.15
C SER A 101 -27.30 1.91 -7.10
N PRO A 102 -28.48 2.54 -7.09
CA PRO A 102 -28.56 3.98 -6.85
C PRO A 102 -27.94 4.37 -5.53
N VAL A 103 -27.28 5.52 -5.49
CA VAL A 103 -26.65 6.07 -4.27
C VAL A 103 -27.52 7.19 -3.72
N ALA A 104 -28.25 6.89 -2.63
CA ALA A 104 -29.03 7.86 -1.86
C ALA A 104 -28.47 8.04 -0.44
N VAL A 105 -27.18 7.73 -0.25
CA VAL A 105 -26.49 7.82 1.04
C VAL A 105 -26.26 9.27 1.40
N THR A 106 -26.70 9.68 2.60
CA THR A 106 -26.40 11.00 3.17
C THR A 106 -25.12 10.96 4.00
N ARG A 107 -24.55 12.12 4.28
CA ARG A 107 -23.37 12.23 5.14
C ARG A 107 -23.66 11.70 6.55
N GLU A 108 -24.83 11.97 7.08
CA GLU A 108 -25.26 11.53 8.41
C GLU A 108 -25.38 10.00 8.47
N ALA A 109 -25.93 9.36 7.43
CA ALA A 109 -26.04 7.90 7.35
C ALA A 109 -24.64 7.25 7.31
N LEU A 110 -23.71 7.84 6.55
CA LEU A 110 -22.32 7.38 6.53
C LEU A 110 -21.67 7.53 7.92
N ASP A 111 -21.77 8.71 8.53
CA ASP A 111 -21.15 8.97 9.84
C ASP A 111 -21.72 8.06 10.94
N ALA A 112 -22.98 7.66 10.84
CA ALA A 112 -23.62 6.70 11.74
C ALA A 112 -23.09 5.25 11.55
N ALA A 113 -22.72 4.86 10.33
CA ALA A 113 -22.19 3.53 10.05
C ALA A 113 -20.69 3.36 10.40
N LEU A 114 -19.90 4.42 10.30
CA LEU A 114 -18.42 4.35 10.44
C LEU A 114 -17.92 3.83 11.80
N PRO A 115 -18.59 4.02 12.96
CA PRO A 115 -18.14 3.46 14.23
C PRO A 115 -17.90 1.94 14.20
N GLU A 116 -18.69 1.18 13.44
CA GLU A 116 -18.56 -0.28 13.32
C GLU A 116 -17.26 -0.72 12.64
N PHE A 117 -16.61 0.19 11.91
CA PHE A 117 -15.36 -0.07 11.19
C PHE A 117 -14.12 0.49 11.89
N ARG A 118 -14.24 0.86 13.18
CA ARG A 118 -13.15 1.34 14.03
C ARG A 118 -12.89 0.38 15.19
N GLY A 119 -11.67 0.40 15.73
CA GLY A 119 -11.23 -0.54 16.75
C GLY A 119 -10.93 -1.91 16.19
N ASP A 120 -11.21 -2.95 16.95
CA ASP A 120 -10.99 -4.34 16.54
C ASP A 120 -12.14 -4.81 15.66
N ILE A 121 -11.81 -5.15 14.42
CA ILE A 121 -12.77 -5.65 13.42
C ILE A 121 -12.28 -6.96 12.80
N PHE A 122 -13.21 -7.82 12.41
CA PHE A 122 -12.92 -9.00 11.60
C PHE A 122 -13.11 -8.66 10.13
N GLN A 123 -12.10 -8.95 9.31
CA GLN A 123 -12.18 -8.81 7.86
C GLN A 123 -11.96 -10.14 7.17
N THR A 124 -12.82 -10.48 6.20
CA THR A 124 -12.60 -11.57 5.25
C THR A 124 -11.95 -10.98 3.99
N PRO A 125 -10.72 -11.40 3.64
CA PRO A 125 -10.06 -10.92 2.42
C PRO A 125 -10.90 -11.22 1.18
N PRO A 126 -10.80 -10.39 0.09
CA PRO A 126 -11.48 -10.67 -1.16
C PRO A 126 -11.01 -12.00 -1.77
N ALA A 127 -11.83 -12.58 -2.66
CA ALA A 127 -11.50 -13.81 -3.38
C ALA A 127 -10.18 -13.67 -4.15
N PHE A 128 -9.99 -12.52 -4.78
CA PHE A 128 -8.79 -12.20 -5.52
C PHE A 128 -7.83 -11.38 -4.65
N SER A 129 -6.76 -12.00 -4.21
CA SER A 129 -5.71 -11.32 -3.43
C SER A 129 -4.34 -11.58 -4.03
N THR A 130 -3.43 -10.60 -3.85
CA THR A 130 -2.03 -10.75 -4.25
C THR A 130 -1.31 -11.63 -3.23
N ILE A 131 -1.05 -12.90 -3.58
CA ILE A 131 -0.36 -13.86 -2.71
C ILE A 131 1.08 -14.05 -3.21
N LYS A 132 2.04 -14.11 -2.29
CA LYS A 132 3.42 -14.48 -2.60
C LYS A 132 3.47 -16.00 -2.87
N MET A 133 3.75 -16.38 -4.10
CA MET A 133 3.93 -17.79 -4.45
C MET A 133 5.25 -18.32 -3.90
N THR A 134 5.18 -19.47 -3.22
CA THR A 134 6.37 -20.17 -2.71
C THR A 134 7.21 -20.66 -3.90
N GLY A 135 8.45 -20.19 -4.02
CA GLY A 135 9.37 -20.61 -5.06
C GLY A 135 9.45 -19.73 -6.33
N HIS A 136 8.62 -18.67 -6.42
CA HIS A 136 8.70 -17.70 -7.51
C HIS A 136 9.01 -16.28 -7.02
N PRO A 137 9.82 -15.48 -7.73
CA PRO A 137 10.13 -14.09 -7.37
C PRO A 137 9.01 -13.14 -7.83
N GLY A 138 7.76 -13.37 -7.42
CA GLY A 138 6.62 -12.57 -7.85
C GLY A 138 5.41 -12.74 -6.94
N TYR A 139 4.41 -11.90 -7.16
CA TYR A 139 3.08 -12.01 -6.56
C TYR A 139 2.10 -12.25 -7.70
N ASP A 140 1.37 -13.35 -7.66
CA ASP A 140 0.27 -13.59 -8.59
C ASP A 140 -1.05 -13.22 -7.93
N ILE A 141 -2.02 -12.78 -8.73
CA ILE A 141 -3.40 -12.64 -8.28
C ILE A 141 -3.99 -14.05 -8.27
N VAL A 142 -4.22 -14.58 -7.08
CA VAL A 142 -4.79 -15.91 -6.89
C VAL A 142 -6.19 -15.77 -6.35
N GLU A 143 -7.12 -16.51 -6.96
CA GLU A 143 -8.46 -16.70 -6.40
C GLU A 143 -8.38 -17.70 -5.24
N THR A 144 -8.71 -17.22 -4.04
CA THR A 144 -8.80 -18.09 -2.85
C THR A 144 -10.26 -18.53 -2.68
N PRO A 145 -10.55 -19.82 -2.63
CA PRO A 145 -11.90 -20.33 -2.37
C PRO A 145 -12.52 -19.74 -1.11
N ALA A 146 -13.84 -19.63 -1.08
CA ALA A 146 -14.56 -18.95 0.01
C ALA A 146 -14.34 -19.59 1.38
N ASP A 147 -14.21 -20.92 1.42
CA ASP A 147 -13.96 -21.75 2.61
C ASP A 147 -12.53 -21.65 3.14
N GLU A 148 -11.58 -21.23 2.31
CA GLU A 148 -10.18 -21.01 2.71
C GLU A 148 -9.90 -19.58 3.19
N ARG A 149 -10.86 -18.66 3.04
CA ARG A 149 -10.71 -17.25 3.42
C ARG A 149 -11.10 -17.03 4.88
N ALA A 150 -10.23 -17.40 5.80
CA ALA A 150 -10.45 -17.15 7.22
C ALA A 150 -10.53 -15.63 7.52
N ALA A 151 -11.56 -15.23 8.27
CA ALA A 151 -11.65 -13.89 8.81
C ALA A 151 -10.44 -13.60 9.73
N ARG A 152 -9.87 -12.41 9.63
CA ARG A 152 -8.69 -11.99 10.40
C ARG A 152 -9.06 -10.82 11.27
N LEU A 153 -8.65 -10.88 12.53
CA LEU A 153 -8.75 -9.75 13.45
C LEU A 153 -7.70 -8.71 13.07
N VAL A 154 -8.16 -7.47 12.86
CA VAL A 154 -7.32 -6.30 12.55
C VAL A 154 -7.80 -5.10 13.37
N HIS A 155 -6.97 -4.06 13.49
CA HIS A 155 -7.34 -2.87 14.25
C HIS A 155 -7.29 -1.61 13.38
N VAL A 156 -8.36 -0.82 13.44
CA VAL A 156 -8.49 0.48 12.78
C VAL A 156 -8.49 1.57 13.85
N TYR A 157 -7.38 2.30 13.97
CA TYR A 157 -7.24 3.39 14.94
C TYR A 157 -8.06 4.62 14.56
N ARG A 158 -8.08 4.94 13.27
CA ARG A 158 -8.78 6.10 12.73
C ARG A 158 -9.36 5.79 11.36
N LEU A 159 -10.60 6.16 11.17
CA LEU A 159 -11.29 6.20 9.87
C LEU A 159 -12.12 7.49 9.87
N ALA A 160 -11.69 8.48 9.11
CA ALA A 160 -12.31 9.81 9.07
C ALA A 160 -12.61 10.23 7.63
N VAL A 161 -13.84 10.67 7.37
CA VAL A 161 -14.22 11.21 6.06
C VAL A 161 -13.55 12.56 5.86
N THR A 162 -12.79 12.70 4.80
CA THR A 162 -12.13 13.95 4.38
C THR A 162 -12.85 14.62 3.23
N ASP A 163 -13.54 13.83 2.36
CA ASP A 163 -14.37 14.36 1.30
C ASP A 163 -15.61 13.48 1.11
N PHE A 164 -16.76 14.12 0.86
CA PHE A 164 -18.04 13.47 0.64
C PHE A 164 -18.73 14.06 -0.58
N ALA A 165 -18.51 13.43 -1.72
CA ALA A 165 -19.07 13.81 -3.02
C ALA A 165 -19.65 12.55 -3.72
N PRO A 166 -20.80 12.01 -3.24
CA PRO A 166 -21.35 10.78 -3.80
C PRO A 166 -21.43 10.79 -5.35
N PRO A 167 -21.04 9.69 -6.01
CA PRO A 167 -20.78 8.38 -5.42
C PRO A 167 -19.38 8.19 -4.82
N LEU A 168 -18.53 9.19 -4.79
CA LEU A 168 -17.17 9.09 -4.24
C LEU A 168 -17.11 9.61 -2.81
N VAL A 169 -16.42 8.86 -1.95
CA VAL A 169 -16.15 9.24 -0.56
C VAL A 169 -14.68 8.97 -0.25
N THR A 170 -14.00 9.98 0.28
CA THR A 170 -12.58 9.86 0.63
C THR A 170 -12.40 9.84 2.14
N PHE A 171 -11.51 8.96 2.59
CA PHE A 171 -11.18 8.75 4.00
C PHE A 171 -9.69 8.88 4.26
N ASP A 172 -9.36 9.41 5.44
CA ASP A 172 -8.08 9.15 6.10
C ASP A 172 -8.23 7.92 6.99
N LEU A 173 -7.34 6.93 6.79
CA LEU A 173 -7.30 5.67 7.50
C LEU A 173 -5.95 5.51 8.21
N LEU A 174 -5.96 5.21 9.52
CA LEU A 174 -4.80 4.73 10.28
C LEU A 174 -5.12 3.35 10.85
N CYS A 175 -4.28 2.36 10.58
CA CYS A 175 -4.59 0.98 10.92
C CYS A 175 -3.32 0.12 11.13
N THR A 176 -3.53 -1.03 11.78
CA THR A 176 -2.49 -2.05 11.92
C THR A 176 -2.15 -2.69 10.57
N LYS A 177 -1.03 -3.42 10.55
CA LYS A 177 -0.74 -4.34 9.45
C LYS A 177 -1.92 -5.30 9.23
N GLY A 178 -2.10 -5.74 7.98
CA GLY A 178 -3.08 -6.76 7.63
C GLY A 178 -4.48 -6.24 7.30
N VAL A 179 -4.80 -4.98 7.58
CA VAL A 179 -6.05 -4.37 7.11
C VAL A 179 -6.10 -4.40 5.59
N CYS A 180 -7.17 -5.00 5.06
CA CYS A 180 -7.49 -5.00 3.64
C CYS A 180 -8.45 -3.83 3.35
N VAL A 181 -7.93 -2.77 2.70
CA VAL A 181 -8.74 -1.56 2.42
C VAL A 181 -9.83 -1.85 1.38
N ARG A 182 -9.65 -2.82 0.49
CA ARG A 182 -10.69 -3.29 -0.44
C ARG A 182 -11.88 -3.93 0.29
N ALA A 183 -11.59 -4.81 1.24
CA ALA A 183 -12.63 -5.41 2.09
C ALA A 183 -13.34 -4.33 2.92
N LEU A 184 -12.59 -3.38 3.50
CA LEU A 184 -13.18 -2.26 4.25
C LEU A 184 -14.14 -1.44 3.39
N ALA A 185 -13.77 -1.13 2.15
CA ALA A 185 -14.63 -0.40 1.20
C ALA A 185 -15.92 -1.18 0.90
N HIS A 186 -15.78 -2.49 0.65
CA HIS A 186 -16.90 -3.39 0.38
C HIS A 186 -17.86 -3.47 1.59
N ASP A 187 -17.33 -3.65 2.79
CA ASP A 187 -18.11 -3.82 4.01
C ASP A 187 -18.87 -2.52 4.39
N ILE A 188 -18.20 -1.35 4.23
CA ILE A 188 -18.87 -0.04 4.38
C ILE A 188 -20.05 0.10 3.40
N GLY A 189 -19.83 -0.26 2.13
CA GLY A 189 -20.89 -0.22 1.12
C GLY A 189 -22.05 -1.16 1.42
N ALA A 190 -21.76 -2.35 1.95
CA ALA A 190 -22.77 -3.31 2.39
C ALA A 190 -23.61 -2.78 3.57
N ALA A 191 -22.95 -2.18 4.59
CA ALA A 191 -23.64 -1.56 5.72
C ALA A 191 -24.53 -0.39 5.31
N LEU A 192 -24.15 0.35 4.27
CA LEU A 192 -24.94 1.44 3.70
C LEU A 192 -26.05 0.96 2.75
N GLY A 193 -26.11 -0.34 2.44
CA GLY A 193 -27.15 -0.97 1.61
C GLY A 193 -27.04 -0.70 0.11
N CYS A 194 -26.07 0.10 -0.35
CA CYS A 194 -25.87 0.39 -1.76
C CYS A 194 -24.70 -0.38 -2.41
N GLY A 195 -23.84 -1.02 -1.59
CA GLY A 195 -22.58 -1.59 -2.04
C GLY A 195 -21.51 -0.53 -2.31
N ALA A 196 -20.23 -0.96 -2.30
CA ALA A 196 -19.10 -0.12 -2.70
C ALA A 196 -17.91 -0.96 -3.16
N CYS A 197 -16.96 -0.30 -3.82
CA CYS A 197 -15.63 -0.82 -4.11
C CYS A 197 -14.57 0.26 -3.87
N LEU A 198 -13.31 -0.16 -3.70
CA LEU A 198 -12.18 0.75 -3.60
C LEU A 198 -11.92 1.41 -4.96
N GLU A 199 -11.97 2.74 -5.01
CA GLU A 199 -11.69 3.54 -6.22
C GLU A 199 -10.21 3.90 -6.32
N SER A 200 -9.61 4.36 -5.21
CA SER A 200 -8.18 4.68 -5.16
C SER A 200 -7.61 4.48 -3.77
N LEU A 201 -6.31 4.20 -3.72
CA LEU A 201 -5.57 4.00 -2.48
C LEU A 201 -4.20 4.68 -2.58
N ARG A 202 -3.88 5.50 -1.58
CA ARG A 202 -2.56 6.11 -1.42
C ARG A 202 -2.03 5.84 -0.02
N ARG A 203 -0.91 5.13 0.09
CA ARG A 203 -0.24 4.97 1.39
C ARG A 203 0.54 6.23 1.71
N VAL A 204 0.19 6.89 2.82
CA VAL A 204 0.84 8.13 3.25
C VAL A 204 1.89 7.88 4.33
N LYS A 205 1.71 6.83 5.18
CA LYS A 205 2.69 6.45 6.21
C LYS A 205 2.92 4.94 6.29
N CYS A 206 4.13 4.54 6.69
CA CYS A 206 4.49 3.17 7.01
C CYS A 206 5.50 3.20 8.17
N GLY A 207 5.06 2.82 9.37
CA GLY A 207 5.85 3.00 10.59
C GLY A 207 6.29 4.46 10.75
N PRO A 208 7.61 4.71 10.90
CA PRO A 208 8.13 6.06 11.10
C PRO A 208 8.21 6.90 9.82
N PHE A 209 8.01 6.31 8.65
CA PHE A 209 8.20 6.97 7.36
C PHE A 209 6.93 7.64 6.85
N ASP A 210 7.09 8.83 6.24
CA ASP A 210 6.03 9.62 5.64
C ASP A 210 6.28 9.79 4.12
N VAL A 211 5.21 9.86 3.34
CA VAL A 211 5.27 10.08 1.90
C VAL A 211 5.80 11.48 1.55
N ALA A 212 5.69 12.43 2.46
CA ALA A 212 6.23 13.78 2.28
C ALA A 212 7.77 13.79 2.11
N ASP A 213 8.46 12.78 2.65
CA ASP A 213 9.91 12.62 2.53
C ASP A 213 10.32 11.78 1.31
N ALA A 214 9.34 11.25 0.57
CA ALA A 214 9.61 10.36 -0.55
C ALA A 214 9.93 11.13 -1.84
N ILE A 215 10.83 10.56 -2.63
CA ILE A 215 11.09 11.02 -4.00
C ILE A 215 10.14 10.29 -4.97
N SER A 216 9.65 10.97 -6.01
CA SER A 216 8.89 10.29 -7.04
C SER A 216 9.72 9.20 -7.72
N PHE A 217 9.08 8.10 -8.11
CA PHE A 217 9.77 7.00 -8.79
C PHE A 217 10.52 7.48 -10.05
N MET A 218 9.91 8.38 -10.83
CA MET A 218 10.51 8.90 -12.04
C MET A 218 11.71 9.81 -11.78
N ASP A 219 11.67 10.61 -10.72
CA ASP A 219 12.79 11.48 -10.35
C ASP A 219 13.93 10.67 -9.71
N LEU A 220 13.60 9.60 -8.98
CA LEU A 220 14.61 8.67 -8.47
C LEU A 220 15.47 8.11 -9.61
N LEU A 221 14.85 7.70 -10.72
CA LEU A 221 15.56 7.14 -11.87
C LEU A 221 16.37 8.19 -12.68
N LYS A 222 16.22 9.48 -12.40
CA LYS A 222 17.06 10.53 -13.01
C LYS A 222 18.33 10.82 -12.22
N LEU A 223 18.41 10.33 -10.97
CA LEU A 223 19.58 10.55 -10.12
C LEU A 223 20.80 9.77 -10.64
N ASP A 224 21.96 10.33 -10.41
CA ASP A 224 23.22 9.60 -10.49
C ASP A 224 23.49 8.82 -9.16
N ALA A 225 24.63 8.15 -9.10
CA ALA A 225 25.00 7.36 -7.93
C ALA A 225 25.14 8.21 -6.65
N VAL A 226 25.60 9.46 -6.77
CA VAL A 226 25.75 10.39 -5.62
C VAL A 226 24.37 10.80 -5.11
N GLY A 227 23.49 11.26 -6.00
CA GLY A 227 22.13 11.64 -5.65
C GLY A 227 21.32 10.49 -5.08
N PHE A 228 21.49 9.26 -5.59
CA PHE A 228 20.86 8.08 -5.01
C PHE A 228 21.35 7.81 -3.58
N ARG A 229 22.66 7.87 -3.34
CA ARG A 229 23.25 7.69 -2.00
C ARG A 229 22.69 8.69 -0.99
N GLU A 230 22.50 9.94 -1.38
CA GLU A 230 21.93 10.98 -0.51
C GLU A 230 20.48 10.73 -0.11
N ARG A 231 19.76 9.91 -0.88
CA ARG A 231 18.38 9.48 -0.58
C ARG A 231 18.30 8.26 0.33
N VAL A 232 19.43 7.62 0.64
CA VAL A 232 19.44 6.47 1.53
C VAL A 232 19.38 6.92 2.98
N VAL A 233 18.25 6.65 3.64
CA VAL A 233 18.06 6.88 5.08
C VAL A 233 18.63 5.70 5.85
N ARG A 234 19.57 5.96 6.75
CA ARG A 234 20.15 4.91 7.60
C ARG A 234 19.20 4.55 8.74
N PRO A 235 18.99 3.26 9.02
CA PRO A 235 18.03 2.81 10.02
C PRO A 235 18.31 3.29 11.45
N GLY A 236 19.58 3.49 11.82
CA GLY A 236 19.98 3.89 13.17
C GLY A 236 19.50 5.27 13.63
N GLY A 237 19.05 6.14 12.72
CA GLY A 237 18.44 7.43 13.06
C GLY A 237 16.92 7.37 13.27
N VAL A 238 16.27 6.28 12.87
CA VAL A 238 14.79 6.16 12.84
C VAL A 238 14.28 5.34 14.04
N TYR A 239 15.11 4.51 14.66
CA TYR A 239 14.76 3.64 15.79
C TYR A 239 15.27 4.14 17.15
N ALA A 240 15.85 5.35 17.21
CA ALA A 240 16.39 5.96 18.43
C ALA A 240 15.39 6.89 19.14
N GLN A 241 14.08 6.71 18.93
CA GLN A 241 13.04 7.42 19.69
C GLN A 241 12.08 6.43 20.31
#